data_48d14f040da72436cdfe5e8b68989cda
#
_entry.id   48d14f040da72436cdfe5e8b68989cda
#
_cell.length_a   1.000
_cell.length_b   1.000
_cell.length_c   1.000
_cell.angle_alpha   90.00
_cell.angle_beta   90.00
_cell.angle_gamma   90.00
#
_symmetry.space_group_name_H-M   'P 1'
#
loop_
_entity.id
_entity.type
_entity.pdbx_description
1 polymer ?
#
loop_
_entity_poly.entity_id
_entity_poly.type
_entity_poly.pdbx_seq_one_letter_code
_entity_poly.pdbx_strand_id
1 'polypeptide(L)'
;MFVDDLREKIKGKGVRIVFTEGPDNRVQEAAVRLQREGILNPILLGDKDEIAATAKLYSHDLSGIKIMCPQEFTDMDKMVTRMIELRRGKMDEAACRKALQQTNYFGTMLVQMGYADGLLGGATYSPYYTADTVRPALQLVKAAPGNSIVSSCFVLVKGEEQLVMGDCSININPNVDELVEITMQTANTVKQLGMTPRIGLLSYSTLGSAKGESVSKVREAAIRLSRMPLDYKVEGEMQFDCCVAPEVAALKAPESEIAGNINTFIFPNIDAGNIGYKIAARLGGWEAIGPILQGLNAPINDLSRGCNADEVYKMSIVTAAQKFMNI
;
A
#
# COMPACT_ATOMS: atom_id res chain seq x y z
N MET A 1 -13.38 6.52 -12.97
CA MET A 1 -14.03 5.57 -12.08
C MET A 1 -13.26 5.44 -10.77
N PHE A 2 -12.68 4.33 -10.31
CA PHE A 2 -12.09 4.21 -8.96
C PHE A 2 -11.09 5.33 -8.60
N VAL A 3 -10.02 5.52 -9.41
CA VAL A 3 -9.03 6.57 -9.18
C VAL A 3 -9.61 7.97 -9.40
N ASP A 4 -10.57 8.13 -10.30
CA ASP A 4 -11.22 9.41 -10.55
C ASP A 4 -12.06 9.87 -9.35
N ASP A 5 -12.75 8.96 -8.69
CA ASP A 5 -13.53 9.26 -7.49
C ASP A 5 -12.60 9.71 -6.34
N LEU A 6 -11.45 9.05 -6.19
CA LEU A 6 -10.44 9.45 -5.23
C LEU A 6 -9.82 10.80 -5.59
N ARG A 7 -9.53 11.04 -6.88
CA ARG A 7 -9.00 12.30 -7.39
C ARG A 7 -9.91 13.47 -7.03
N GLU A 8 -11.22 13.36 -7.29
CA GLU A 8 -12.18 14.42 -6.96
C GLU A 8 -12.27 14.67 -5.45
N LYS A 9 -12.09 13.63 -4.62
CA LYS A 9 -12.08 13.77 -3.15
C LYS A 9 -10.88 14.56 -2.63
N ILE A 10 -9.72 14.52 -3.31
CA ILE A 10 -8.48 15.15 -2.84
C ILE A 10 -8.12 16.44 -3.56
N LYS A 11 -8.69 16.68 -4.75
CA LYS A 11 -8.43 17.86 -5.57
C LYS A 11 -8.65 19.16 -4.80
N GLY A 12 -7.69 20.07 -4.88
CA GLY A 12 -7.74 21.37 -4.20
C GLY A 12 -7.50 21.34 -2.69
N LYS A 13 -7.27 20.17 -2.08
CA LYS A 13 -7.00 20.07 -0.63
C LYS A 13 -5.54 20.32 -0.24
N GLY A 14 -4.66 20.57 -1.20
CA GLY A 14 -3.27 20.93 -0.96
C GLY A 14 -2.43 19.81 -0.33
N VAL A 15 -2.78 18.55 -0.56
CA VAL A 15 -2.05 17.39 -0.01
C VAL A 15 -0.62 17.37 -0.53
N ARG A 16 0.34 17.18 0.36
CA ARG A 16 1.77 17.15 0.06
C ARG A 16 2.25 15.70 0.06
N ILE A 17 2.69 15.21 -1.09
CA ILE A 17 3.25 13.85 -1.22
C ILE A 17 4.73 13.94 -1.56
N VAL A 18 5.54 13.22 -0.77
CA VAL A 18 6.97 13.05 -1.00
C VAL A 18 7.21 11.91 -1.98
N PHE A 19 8.03 12.16 -2.98
CA PHE A 19 8.55 11.17 -3.91
C PHE A 19 10.03 10.97 -3.63
N THR A 20 10.42 9.77 -3.25
CA THR A 20 11.78 9.48 -2.78
C THR A 20 12.82 9.37 -3.90
N GLU A 21 12.38 9.22 -5.15
CA GLU A 21 13.24 9.10 -6.34
C GLU A 21 12.99 10.26 -7.31
N GLY A 22 13.27 11.48 -6.86
CA GLY A 22 13.08 12.70 -7.68
C GLY A 22 13.82 12.70 -9.02
N PRO A 23 15.01 12.07 -9.19
CA PRO A 23 15.66 11.95 -10.50
C PRO A 23 14.99 10.98 -11.47
N ASP A 24 14.04 10.13 -11.05
CA ASP A 24 13.37 9.19 -11.96
C ASP A 24 12.40 9.89 -12.92
N ASN A 25 12.52 9.62 -14.22
CA ASN A 25 11.70 10.24 -15.27
C ASN A 25 10.19 9.98 -15.05
N ARG A 26 9.80 8.75 -14.68
CA ARG A 26 8.40 8.36 -14.47
C ARG A 26 7.77 9.12 -13.30
N VAL A 27 8.58 9.32 -12.26
CA VAL A 27 8.20 10.10 -11.06
C VAL A 27 8.02 11.57 -11.41
N GLN A 28 8.95 12.17 -12.19
CA GLN A 28 8.84 13.55 -12.64
C GLN A 28 7.61 13.76 -13.52
N GLU A 29 7.37 12.88 -14.49
CA GLU A 29 6.20 12.95 -15.37
C GLU A 29 4.88 12.92 -14.56
N ALA A 30 4.77 11.99 -13.61
CA ALA A 30 3.60 11.91 -12.74
C ALA A 30 3.45 13.16 -11.85
N ALA A 31 4.54 13.65 -11.25
CA ALA A 31 4.53 14.82 -10.38
C ALA A 31 4.09 16.09 -11.14
N VAL A 32 4.61 16.31 -12.35
CA VAL A 32 4.20 17.43 -13.21
C VAL A 32 2.72 17.38 -13.55
N ARG A 33 2.22 16.18 -13.90
CA ARG A 33 0.80 15.97 -14.20
C ARG A 33 -0.08 16.29 -12.99
N LEU A 34 0.26 15.73 -11.82
CA LEU A 34 -0.48 15.91 -10.56
C LEU A 34 -0.55 17.39 -10.13
N GLN A 35 0.55 18.12 -10.26
CA GLN A 35 0.60 19.54 -9.93
C GLN A 35 -0.20 20.38 -10.93
N ARG A 36 0.01 20.15 -12.23
CA ARG A 36 -0.71 20.88 -13.29
C ARG A 36 -2.22 20.71 -13.19
N GLU A 37 -2.69 19.54 -12.81
CA GLU A 37 -4.11 19.24 -12.62
C GLU A 37 -4.66 19.72 -11.26
N GLY A 38 -3.80 20.28 -10.38
CA GLY A 38 -4.18 20.78 -9.06
C GLY A 38 -4.65 19.72 -8.09
N ILE A 39 -4.16 18.48 -8.24
CA ILE A 39 -4.58 17.33 -7.44
C ILE A 39 -3.84 17.29 -6.12
N LEU A 40 -2.52 17.45 -6.14
CA LEU A 40 -1.67 17.49 -4.96
C LEU A 40 -0.41 18.33 -5.18
N ASN A 41 0.33 18.58 -4.11
CA ASN A 41 1.59 19.30 -4.10
C ASN A 41 2.75 18.31 -4.01
N PRO A 42 3.41 17.95 -5.13
CA PRO A 42 4.54 17.03 -5.12
C PRO A 42 5.76 17.63 -4.43
N ILE A 43 6.51 16.77 -3.72
CA ILE A 43 7.84 17.09 -3.18
C ILE A 43 8.80 16.04 -3.72
N LEU A 44 9.72 16.45 -4.60
CA LEU A 44 10.75 15.56 -5.15
C LEU A 44 11.99 15.56 -4.25
N LEU A 45 12.46 14.36 -3.87
CA LEU A 45 13.69 14.21 -3.09
C LEU A 45 14.84 13.75 -3.96
N GLY A 46 16.02 14.29 -3.68
CA GLY A 46 17.27 13.91 -4.34
C GLY A 46 18.19 15.08 -4.60
N ASP A 47 19.25 14.80 -5.33
CA ASP A 47 20.18 15.82 -5.79
C ASP A 47 19.51 16.74 -6.83
N LYS A 48 19.65 18.04 -6.65
CA LYS A 48 18.97 19.03 -7.49
C LYS A 48 19.47 19.03 -8.93
N ASP A 49 20.78 18.79 -9.11
CA ASP A 49 21.39 18.78 -10.45
C ASP A 49 20.96 17.52 -11.22
N GLU A 50 20.89 16.36 -10.55
CA GLU A 50 20.37 15.12 -11.16
C GLU A 50 18.90 15.28 -11.54
N ILE A 51 18.07 15.85 -10.67
CA ILE A 51 16.65 16.13 -10.94
C ILE A 51 16.52 17.07 -12.13
N ALA A 52 17.28 18.15 -12.17
CA ALA A 52 17.26 19.12 -13.27
C ALA A 52 17.78 18.53 -14.59
N ALA A 53 18.80 17.67 -14.54
CA ALA A 53 19.32 16.99 -15.72
C ALA A 53 18.28 16.07 -16.35
N THR A 54 17.56 15.27 -15.54
CA THR A 54 16.47 14.43 -16.01
C THR A 54 15.32 15.26 -16.58
N ALA A 55 14.90 16.30 -15.87
CA ALA A 55 13.85 17.20 -16.33
C ALA A 55 14.19 17.82 -17.70
N LYS A 56 15.44 18.25 -17.89
CA LYS A 56 15.93 18.78 -19.17
C LYS A 56 15.91 17.70 -20.27
N LEU A 57 16.36 16.49 -19.96
CA LEU A 57 16.43 15.38 -20.93
C LEU A 57 15.05 15.00 -21.46
N TYR A 58 14.04 15.00 -20.59
CA TYR A 58 12.66 14.57 -20.93
C TYR A 58 11.69 15.75 -21.12
N SER A 59 12.20 17.00 -21.07
CA SER A 59 11.39 18.21 -21.23
C SER A 59 10.26 18.36 -20.20
N HIS A 60 10.53 17.96 -18.96
CA HIS A 60 9.59 18.16 -17.85
C HIS A 60 9.70 19.57 -17.30
N ASP A 61 8.57 20.27 -17.16
CA ASP A 61 8.49 21.55 -16.46
C ASP A 61 8.26 21.33 -14.97
N LEU A 62 9.32 21.44 -14.18
CA LEU A 62 9.28 21.32 -12.72
C LEU A 62 8.95 22.66 -12.01
N SER A 63 8.55 23.71 -12.74
CA SER A 63 8.22 25.01 -12.14
C SER A 63 7.14 24.87 -11.07
N GLY A 64 7.42 25.35 -9.86
CA GLY A 64 6.51 25.26 -8.71
C GLY A 64 6.51 23.91 -7.98
N ILE A 65 7.19 22.89 -8.48
CA ILE A 65 7.39 21.63 -7.73
C ILE A 65 8.52 21.84 -6.71
N LYS A 66 8.22 21.50 -5.45
CA LYS A 66 9.22 21.60 -4.39
C LYS A 66 10.25 20.48 -4.52
N ILE A 67 11.53 20.87 -4.55
CA ILE A 67 12.65 19.92 -4.52
C ILE A 67 13.34 20.06 -3.16
N MET A 68 13.64 18.92 -2.51
CA MET A 68 14.32 18.88 -1.23
C MET A 68 15.50 17.91 -1.28
N CYS A 69 16.68 18.44 -0.96
CA CYS A 69 17.92 17.68 -0.85
C CYS A 69 18.25 17.46 0.63
N PRO A 70 18.46 16.22 1.10
CA PRO A 70 18.82 15.96 2.48
C PRO A 70 20.03 16.77 2.97
N GLN A 71 21.04 16.97 2.09
CA GLN A 71 22.27 17.67 2.42
C GLN A 71 22.06 19.18 2.68
N GLU A 72 20.99 19.74 2.15
CA GLU A 72 20.67 21.17 2.24
C GLU A 72 19.51 21.48 3.20
N PHE A 73 19.01 20.46 3.90
CA PHE A 73 17.84 20.64 4.76
C PHE A 73 18.19 21.40 6.04
N THR A 74 17.63 22.57 6.22
CA THR A 74 17.97 23.49 7.34
C THR A 74 17.61 22.99 8.72
N ASP A 75 16.53 22.19 8.83
CA ASP A 75 16.09 21.62 10.12
C ASP A 75 16.67 20.21 10.38
N MET A 76 17.80 19.85 9.76
CA MET A 76 18.41 18.52 9.90
C MET A 76 18.71 18.15 11.35
N ASP A 77 19.21 19.06 12.17
CA ASP A 77 19.52 18.77 13.59
C ASP A 77 18.25 18.44 14.40
N LYS A 78 17.15 19.14 14.14
CA LYS A 78 15.85 18.83 14.74
C LYS A 78 15.36 17.44 14.29
N MET A 79 15.56 17.12 13.02
CA MET A 79 15.17 15.82 12.45
C MET A 79 15.98 14.69 13.05
N VAL A 80 17.29 14.87 13.21
CA VAL A 80 18.18 13.90 13.88
C VAL A 80 17.76 13.69 15.34
N THR A 81 17.54 14.75 16.10
CA THR A 81 17.06 14.67 17.49
C THR A 81 15.77 13.85 17.57
N ARG A 82 14.80 14.17 16.70
CA ARG A 82 13.53 13.45 16.67
C ARG A 82 13.70 11.97 16.28
N MET A 83 14.58 11.67 15.34
CA MET A 83 14.88 10.29 14.94
C MET A 83 15.51 9.48 16.08
N ILE A 84 16.44 10.04 16.86
CA ILE A 84 17.04 9.40 18.04
C ILE A 84 15.94 9.01 19.04
N GLU A 85 15.02 9.93 19.35
CA GLU A 85 13.88 9.67 20.24
C GLU A 85 13.03 8.49 19.75
N LEU A 86 12.67 8.49 18.45
CA LEU A 86 11.86 7.44 17.84
C LEU A 86 12.57 6.09 17.86
N ARG A 87 13.90 6.08 17.71
CA ARG A 87 14.73 4.87 17.71
C ARG A 87 15.02 4.33 19.11
N ARG A 88 14.75 5.09 20.17
CA ARG A 88 14.87 4.66 21.59
C ARG A 88 16.21 3.98 21.88
N GLY A 89 17.33 4.61 21.49
CA GLY A 89 18.68 4.10 21.72
C GLY A 89 19.16 3.00 20.76
N LYS A 90 18.34 2.60 19.77
CA LYS A 90 18.76 1.62 18.75
C LYS A 90 19.63 2.20 17.63
N MET A 91 19.76 3.52 17.59
CA MET A 91 20.65 4.24 16.67
C MET A 91 21.21 5.45 17.41
N ASP A 92 22.52 5.67 17.32
CA ASP A 92 23.19 6.88 17.79
C ASP A 92 23.02 8.05 16.80
N GLU A 93 23.53 9.21 17.16
CA GLU A 93 23.44 10.42 16.34
C GLU A 93 24.09 10.23 14.96
N ALA A 94 25.29 9.63 14.92
CA ALA A 94 26.03 9.43 13.68
C ALA A 94 25.27 8.50 12.72
N ALA A 95 24.70 7.41 13.24
CA ALA A 95 23.89 6.49 12.48
C ALA A 95 22.58 7.15 11.97
N CYS A 96 21.94 7.99 12.79
CA CYS A 96 20.76 8.75 12.37
C CYS A 96 21.10 9.75 11.26
N ARG A 97 22.18 10.52 11.42
CA ARG A 97 22.64 11.45 10.36
C ARG A 97 22.95 10.74 9.05
N LYS A 98 23.63 9.59 9.13
CA LYS A 98 23.94 8.78 7.95
C LYS A 98 22.66 8.25 7.27
N ALA A 99 21.70 7.73 8.02
CA ALA A 99 20.43 7.24 7.48
C ALA A 99 19.63 8.37 6.81
N LEU A 100 19.60 9.55 7.38
CA LEU A 100 18.87 10.71 6.85
C LEU A 100 19.49 11.29 5.56
N GLN A 101 20.67 10.84 5.13
CA GLN A 101 21.17 11.12 3.80
C GLN A 101 20.47 10.29 2.72
N GLN A 102 19.79 9.22 3.10
CA GLN A 102 19.00 8.39 2.19
C GLN A 102 17.59 8.97 2.06
N THR A 103 17.11 9.12 0.83
CA THR A 103 15.82 9.77 0.54
C THR A 103 14.62 9.05 1.15
N ASN A 104 14.68 7.72 1.33
CA ASN A 104 13.64 6.95 1.98
C ASN A 104 13.52 7.27 3.49
N TYR A 105 14.64 7.34 4.23
CA TYR A 105 14.63 7.75 5.64
C TYR A 105 14.26 9.22 5.80
N PHE A 106 14.83 10.07 4.97
CA PHE A 106 14.55 11.51 4.97
C PHE A 106 13.09 11.79 4.68
N GLY A 107 12.55 11.20 3.61
CA GLY A 107 11.14 11.34 3.22
C GLY A 107 10.19 10.83 4.31
N THR A 108 10.50 9.69 4.92
CA THR A 108 9.72 9.15 6.04
C THR A 108 9.71 10.10 7.24
N MET A 109 10.85 10.73 7.56
CA MET A 109 10.92 11.73 8.61
C MET A 109 10.19 13.02 8.26
N LEU A 110 10.17 13.44 6.98
CA LEU A 110 9.35 14.57 6.55
C LEU A 110 7.87 14.32 6.83
N VAL A 111 7.37 13.11 6.60
CA VAL A 111 5.99 12.71 6.93
C VAL A 111 5.80 12.69 8.44
N GLN A 112 6.70 12.04 9.19
CA GLN A 112 6.61 11.90 10.64
C GLN A 112 6.60 13.25 11.37
N MET A 113 7.33 14.25 10.84
CA MET A 113 7.40 15.61 11.41
C MET A 113 6.37 16.58 10.83
N GLY A 114 5.48 16.14 9.94
CA GLY A 114 4.41 16.97 9.38
C GLY A 114 4.84 17.94 8.29
N TYR A 115 6.05 17.78 7.73
CA TYR A 115 6.47 18.54 6.54
C TYR A 115 5.79 18.06 5.26
N ALA A 116 5.30 16.82 5.26
CA ALA A 116 4.51 16.20 4.20
C ALA A 116 3.36 15.39 4.79
N ASP A 117 2.40 15.02 3.95
CA ASP A 117 1.19 14.32 4.35
C ASP A 117 1.23 12.82 4.02
N GLY A 118 2.12 12.43 3.12
CA GLY A 118 2.36 11.04 2.73
C GLY A 118 3.63 10.89 1.90
N LEU A 119 3.99 9.63 1.63
CA LEU A 119 5.19 9.27 0.88
C LEU A 119 4.87 8.18 -0.14
N LEU A 120 5.46 8.31 -1.32
CA LEU A 120 5.48 7.29 -2.36
C LEU A 120 6.92 7.07 -2.83
N GLY A 121 7.37 5.82 -2.81
CA GLY A 121 8.71 5.45 -3.24
C GLY A 121 8.74 4.05 -3.80
N GLY A 122 9.91 3.53 -4.21
CA GLY A 122 10.10 2.16 -4.68
C GLY A 122 10.35 1.98 -6.18
N ALA A 123 10.25 3.06 -6.97
CA ALA A 123 10.42 2.99 -8.43
C ALA A 123 11.82 2.51 -8.88
N THR A 124 12.85 2.74 -8.06
CA THR A 124 14.25 2.42 -8.41
C THR A 124 15.00 1.63 -7.35
N TYR A 125 14.38 1.29 -6.23
CA TYR A 125 15.05 0.57 -5.14
C TYR A 125 15.55 -0.81 -5.56
N SER A 126 16.52 -1.37 -4.80
CA SER A 126 17.13 -2.67 -5.07
C SER A 126 16.18 -3.89 -4.93
N PRO A 127 16.53 -5.15 -5.36
CA PRO A 127 15.62 -6.32 -5.33
C PRO A 127 15.09 -6.74 -3.94
N TYR A 128 15.59 -6.16 -2.88
CA TYR A 128 15.15 -6.43 -1.49
C TYR A 128 14.15 -5.40 -0.94
N TYR A 129 13.37 -4.80 -1.75
CA TYR A 129 12.61 -3.55 -1.84
C TYR A 129 11.68 -3.14 -0.76
N THR A 130 10.81 -4.04 -0.36
CA THR A 130 9.84 -3.81 0.71
C THR A 130 10.54 -3.34 1.97
N ALA A 131 11.81 -3.76 2.13
CA ALA A 131 12.66 -3.31 3.22
C ALA A 131 13.03 -1.82 3.14
N ASP A 132 13.12 -1.22 1.94
CA ASP A 132 13.60 0.15 1.78
C ASP A 132 12.50 1.20 2.01
N THR A 133 11.24 0.87 1.75
CA THR A 133 10.09 1.72 2.10
C THR A 133 9.49 1.33 3.46
N VAL A 134 9.22 0.05 3.68
CA VAL A 134 8.53 -0.43 4.89
C VAL A 134 9.40 -0.34 6.14
N ARG A 135 10.70 -0.60 6.04
CA ARG A 135 11.61 -0.53 7.21
C ARG A 135 11.69 0.87 7.81
N PRO A 136 11.98 1.96 7.05
CA PRO A 136 11.90 3.31 7.61
C PRO A 136 10.50 3.64 8.16
N ALA A 137 9.43 3.27 7.46
CA ALA A 137 8.06 3.50 7.90
C ALA A 137 7.78 2.85 9.25
N LEU A 138 8.08 1.55 9.44
CA LEU A 138 7.93 0.85 10.72
C LEU A 138 8.82 1.41 11.82
N GLN A 139 10.01 1.88 11.47
CA GLN A 139 10.96 2.43 12.44
C GLN A 139 10.57 3.81 12.94
N LEU A 140 9.98 4.64 12.10
CA LEU A 140 9.81 6.08 12.32
C LEU A 140 8.34 6.49 12.43
N VAL A 141 7.49 6.05 11.52
CA VAL A 141 6.04 6.31 11.54
C VAL A 141 5.31 5.31 12.43
N LYS A 142 5.73 4.06 12.41
CA LYS A 142 5.19 2.93 13.17
C LYS A 142 3.82 2.47 12.72
N ALA A 143 3.38 1.32 13.25
CA ALA A 143 2.02 0.86 13.06
C ALA A 143 1.02 1.82 13.73
N ALA A 144 -0.15 1.95 13.15
CA ALA A 144 -1.25 2.70 13.73
C ALA A 144 -1.72 2.04 15.04
N PRO A 145 -2.32 2.81 15.97
CA PRO A 145 -2.84 2.26 17.21
C PRO A 145 -3.78 1.07 16.95
N GLY A 146 -3.56 -0.03 17.64
CA GLY A 146 -4.32 -1.27 17.48
C GLY A 146 -3.76 -2.24 16.44
N ASN A 147 -2.78 -1.83 15.64
CA ASN A 147 -2.08 -2.70 14.69
C ASN A 147 -0.74 -3.17 15.28
N SER A 148 -0.38 -4.42 14.98
CA SER A 148 0.92 -5.02 15.33
C SER A 148 1.82 -5.23 14.14
N ILE A 149 1.23 -5.38 12.95
CA ILE A 149 1.93 -5.60 11.68
C ILE A 149 1.55 -4.54 10.64
N VAL A 150 2.32 -4.51 9.56
CA VAL A 150 1.98 -3.85 8.30
C VAL A 150 1.66 -4.93 7.28
N SER A 151 0.62 -4.71 6.50
CA SER A 151 0.26 -5.55 5.39
C SER A 151 0.10 -4.75 4.10
N SER A 152 -0.33 -5.39 3.04
CA SER A 152 -0.60 -4.73 1.77
C SER A 152 -1.86 -5.25 1.11
N CYS A 153 -2.43 -4.46 0.21
CA CYS A 153 -3.40 -4.97 -0.75
C CYS A 153 -3.17 -4.40 -2.14
N PHE A 154 -3.72 -5.08 -3.14
CA PHE A 154 -3.91 -4.56 -4.49
C PHE A 154 -5.39 -4.38 -4.77
N VAL A 155 -5.75 -3.27 -5.39
CA VAL A 155 -7.07 -3.08 -6.00
C VAL A 155 -6.95 -3.47 -7.47
N LEU A 156 -7.72 -4.46 -7.87
CA LEU A 156 -7.82 -4.89 -9.27
C LEU A 156 -9.06 -4.25 -9.89
N VAL A 157 -8.88 -3.58 -11.02
CA VAL A 157 -9.96 -2.86 -11.72
C VAL A 157 -10.11 -3.40 -13.14
N LYS A 158 -11.35 -3.69 -13.55
CA LYS A 158 -11.66 -4.08 -14.92
C LYS A 158 -13.04 -3.53 -15.30
N GLY A 159 -13.05 -2.47 -16.09
CA GLY A 159 -14.29 -1.72 -16.35
C GLY A 159 -14.84 -1.10 -15.07
N GLU A 160 -16.04 -1.52 -14.65
CA GLU A 160 -16.67 -1.09 -13.41
C GLU A 160 -16.39 -2.04 -12.23
N GLU A 161 -15.87 -3.23 -12.53
CA GLU A 161 -15.57 -4.23 -11.51
C GLU A 161 -14.33 -3.85 -10.70
N GLN A 162 -14.41 -4.05 -9.40
CA GLN A 162 -13.34 -3.79 -8.45
C GLN A 162 -13.21 -4.97 -7.48
N LEU A 163 -12.00 -5.52 -7.39
CA LEU A 163 -11.65 -6.60 -6.48
C LEU A 163 -10.45 -6.17 -5.64
N VAL A 164 -10.35 -6.68 -4.41
CA VAL A 164 -9.20 -6.40 -3.53
C VAL A 164 -8.50 -7.70 -3.15
N MET A 165 -7.19 -7.73 -3.23
CA MET A 165 -6.34 -8.87 -2.93
C MET A 165 -5.29 -8.51 -1.87
N GLY A 166 -5.32 -9.14 -0.71
CA GLY A 166 -4.42 -8.94 0.43
C GLY A 166 -4.02 -10.29 1.08
N ASP A 167 -2.84 -10.42 1.67
CA ASP A 167 -1.62 -9.69 1.47
C ASP A 167 -0.84 -10.29 0.28
N CYS A 168 -0.29 -9.45 -0.56
CA CYS A 168 0.40 -9.91 -1.78
C CYS A 168 1.87 -9.48 -1.86
N SER A 169 2.41 -8.74 -0.85
CA SER A 169 3.76 -8.17 -0.95
C SER A 169 4.55 -8.07 0.35
N ILE A 170 3.95 -8.22 1.53
CA ILE A 170 4.61 -7.91 2.80
C ILE A 170 4.86 -9.16 3.64
N ASN A 171 3.80 -9.87 4.02
CA ASN A 171 3.89 -10.97 4.97
C ASN A 171 4.11 -12.30 4.25
N ILE A 172 5.31 -12.88 4.41
CA ILE A 172 5.74 -14.08 3.66
C ILE A 172 4.85 -15.28 4.00
N ASN A 173 4.70 -15.60 5.28
CA ASN A 173 3.87 -16.70 5.73
C ASN A 173 3.18 -16.31 7.04
N PRO A 174 2.11 -15.51 6.97
CA PRO A 174 1.41 -15.02 8.16
C PRO A 174 0.85 -16.18 8.99
N ASN A 175 0.95 -16.07 10.30
CA ASN A 175 0.28 -16.97 11.24
C ASN A 175 -1.21 -16.62 11.36
N VAL A 176 -1.93 -17.30 12.25
CA VAL A 176 -3.39 -17.11 12.44
C VAL A 176 -3.71 -15.67 12.88
N ASP A 177 -2.96 -15.14 13.85
CA ASP A 177 -3.19 -13.79 14.39
C ASP A 177 -2.91 -12.73 13.31
N GLU A 178 -1.83 -12.91 12.55
CA GLU A 178 -1.47 -12.03 11.44
C GLU A 178 -2.50 -12.11 10.30
N LEU A 179 -3.05 -13.28 9.96
CA LEU A 179 -4.14 -13.39 8.97
C LEU A 179 -5.42 -12.68 9.43
N VAL A 180 -5.76 -12.74 10.69
CA VAL A 180 -6.88 -11.98 11.27
C VAL A 180 -6.63 -10.48 11.10
N GLU A 181 -5.43 -10.01 11.47
CA GLU A 181 -5.09 -8.60 11.37
C GLU A 181 -5.04 -8.12 9.91
N ILE A 182 -4.43 -8.89 8.99
CA ILE A 182 -4.43 -8.61 7.53
C ILE A 182 -5.87 -8.47 7.02
N THR A 183 -6.76 -9.36 7.44
CA THR A 183 -8.18 -9.32 7.03
C THR A 183 -8.86 -8.04 7.49
N MET A 184 -8.66 -7.66 8.75
CA MET A 184 -9.24 -6.42 9.32
C MET A 184 -8.66 -5.16 8.66
N GLN A 185 -7.36 -5.11 8.42
CA GLN A 185 -6.71 -4.00 7.73
C GLN A 185 -7.22 -3.89 6.29
N THR A 186 -7.36 -5.01 5.58
CA THR A 186 -7.88 -5.03 4.20
C THR A 186 -9.35 -4.61 4.16
N ALA A 187 -10.19 -5.10 5.09
CA ALA A 187 -11.58 -4.66 5.21
C ALA A 187 -11.69 -3.14 5.41
N ASN A 188 -10.84 -2.58 6.27
CA ASN A 188 -10.79 -1.15 6.51
C ASN A 188 -10.42 -0.38 5.23
N THR A 189 -9.39 -0.82 4.52
CA THR A 189 -9.00 -0.23 3.22
C THR A 189 -10.16 -0.29 2.22
N VAL A 190 -10.84 -1.43 2.09
CA VAL A 190 -12.00 -1.61 1.18
C VAL A 190 -13.10 -0.60 1.49
N LYS A 191 -13.46 -0.41 2.77
CA LYS A 191 -14.43 0.59 3.20
C LYS A 191 -13.99 2.02 2.89
N GLN A 192 -12.74 2.33 3.16
CA GLN A 192 -12.15 3.64 2.88
C GLN A 192 -12.21 3.97 1.38
N LEU A 193 -12.06 2.97 0.53
CA LEU A 193 -12.22 3.09 -0.92
C LEU A 193 -13.69 3.20 -1.38
N GLY A 194 -14.63 3.17 -0.45
CA GLY A 194 -16.06 3.32 -0.72
C GLY A 194 -16.79 2.03 -1.11
N MET A 195 -16.14 0.87 -0.90
CA MET A 195 -16.74 -0.44 -1.18
C MET A 195 -17.26 -1.11 0.10
N THR A 196 -18.23 -1.99 -0.04
CA THR A 196 -18.67 -2.87 1.04
C THR A 196 -17.86 -4.17 1.01
N PRO A 197 -17.07 -4.49 2.05
CA PRO A 197 -16.26 -5.70 2.07
C PRO A 197 -17.14 -6.97 2.10
N ARG A 198 -16.88 -7.90 1.19
CA ARG A 198 -17.34 -9.30 1.23
C ARG A 198 -16.08 -10.13 1.08
N ILE A 199 -15.61 -10.74 2.19
CA ILE A 199 -14.24 -11.22 2.31
C ILE A 199 -14.20 -12.74 2.32
N GLY A 200 -13.36 -13.32 1.44
CA GLY A 200 -13.03 -14.72 1.42
C GLY A 200 -11.58 -14.98 1.85
N LEU A 201 -11.37 -15.81 2.86
CA LEU A 201 -10.04 -16.31 3.21
C LEU A 201 -9.72 -17.52 2.33
N LEU A 202 -8.73 -17.38 1.47
CA LEU A 202 -8.44 -18.32 0.40
C LEU A 202 -7.65 -19.55 0.85
N SER A 203 -8.04 -20.67 0.30
CA SER A 203 -7.37 -21.96 0.46
C SER A 203 -7.63 -22.85 -0.77
N TYR A 204 -6.91 -23.97 -0.87
CA TYR A 204 -7.28 -25.04 -1.79
C TYR A 204 -8.44 -25.93 -1.26
N SER A 205 -8.97 -25.60 -0.09
CA SER A 205 -10.10 -26.25 0.58
C SER A 205 -11.29 -25.30 0.66
N THR A 206 -12.51 -25.82 0.60
CA THR A 206 -13.75 -25.08 0.89
C THR A 206 -14.47 -25.76 2.03
N LEU A 207 -14.66 -25.05 3.16
CA LEU A 207 -15.46 -25.44 4.32
C LEU A 207 -15.25 -26.90 4.78
N GLY A 208 -13.99 -27.34 4.85
CA GLY A 208 -13.64 -28.68 5.34
C GLY A 208 -13.43 -29.74 4.27
N SER A 209 -13.45 -29.39 2.99
CA SER A 209 -13.26 -30.34 1.88
C SER A 209 -11.88 -30.99 1.85
N ALA A 210 -10.86 -30.37 2.48
CA ALA A 210 -9.51 -30.88 2.57
C ALA A 210 -8.91 -30.71 3.96
N LYS A 211 -7.73 -31.33 4.19
CA LYS A 211 -6.96 -31.25 5.42
C LYS A 211 -5.53 -30.85 5.12
N GLY A 212 -4.89 -30.14 6.03
CA GLY A 212 -3.49 -29.71 5.94
C GLY A 212 -3.21 -28.53 6.86
N GLU A 213 -1.94 -28.26 7.12
CA GLU A 213 -1.50 -27.18 8.00
C GLU A 213 -1.99 -25.81 7.49
N SER A 214 -1.80 -25.54 6.20
CA SER A 214 -2.25 -24.31 5.56
C SER A 214 -3.78 -24.15 5.65
N VAL A 215 -4.55 -25.24 5.44
CA VAL A 215 -6.02 -25.23 5.58
C VAL A 215 -6.42 -24.92 7.02
N SER A 216 -5.79 -25.59 7.98
CA SER A 216 -6.09 -25.42 9.42
C SER A 216 -5.83 -23.98 9.87
N LYS A 217 -4.73 -23.36 9.40
CA LYS A 217 -4.38 -21.96 9.65
C LYS A 217 -5.45 -21.00 9.16
N VAL A 218 -5.87 -21.13 7.91
CA VAL A 218 -6.89 -20.25 7.29
C VAL A 218 -8.25 -20.44 7.95
N ARG A 219 -8.64 -21.68 8.21
CA ARG A 219 -9.90 -22.01 8.91
C ARG A 219 -9.95 -21.40 10.31
N GLU A 220 -8.87 -21.52 11.08
CA GLU A 220 -8.80 -20.94 12.43
C GLU A 220 -8.93 -19.41 12.38
N ALA A 221 -8.29 -18.76 11.43
CA ALA A 221 -8.43 -17.32 11.24
C ALA A 221 -9.89 -16.92 10.90
N ALA A 222 -10.55 -17.66 10.02
CA ALA A 222 -11.95 -17.43 9.66
C ALA A 222 -12.89 -17.63 10.87
N ILE A 223 -12.68 -18.70 11.69
CA ILE A 223 -13.44 -18.95 12.92
C ILE A 223 -13.26 -17.80 13.92
N ARG A 224 -12.06 -17.26 14.09
CA ARG A 224 -11.83 -16.14 15.00
C ARG A 224 -12.55 -14.89 14.52
N LEU A 225 -12.46 -14.57 13.23
CA LEU A 225 -13.15 -13.44 12.62
C LEU A 225 -14.68 -13.54 12.73
N SER A 226 -15.26 -14.74 12.54
CA SER A 226 -16.70 -14.95 12.67
C SER A 226 -17.26 -14.71 14.07
N ARG A 227 -16.40 -14.73 15.09
CA ARG A 227 -16.77 -14.45 16.50
C ARG A 227 -16.61 -12.98 16.89
N MET A 228 -16.05 -12.16 16.00
CA MET A 228 -15.85 -10.73 16.23
C MET A 228 -17.11 -9.93 15.83
N PRO A 229 -17.40 -8.81 16.48
CA PRO A 229 -18.52 -7.94 16.10
C PRO A 229 -18.16 -7.10 14.86
N LEU A 230 -18.03 -7.76 13.71
CA LEU A 230 -17.70 -7.11 12.43
C LEU A 230 -18.98 -6.59 11.76
N ASP A 231 -18.89 -5.43 11.12
CA ASP A 231 -19.96 -4.82 10.33
C ASP A 231 -19.89 -5.22 8.84
N TYR A 232 -19.14 -6.26 8.52
CA TYR A 232 -19.00 -6.85 7.18
C TYR A 232 -18.92 -8.38 7.27
N LYS A 233 -19.12 -9.06 6.14
CA LYS A 233 -19.11 -10.52 6.07
C LYS A 233 -17.71 -11.03 5.73
N VAL A 234 -17.29 -12.06 6.48
CA VAL A 234 -16.02 -12.78 6.28
C VAL A 234 -16.31 -14.29 6.36
N GLU A 235 -15.88 -15.02 5.36
CA GLU A 235 -16.01 -16.48 5.33
C GLU A 235 -14.71 -17.15 4.87
N GLY A 236 -14.52 -18.39 5.23
CA GLY A 236 -13.37 -19.24 4.87
C GLY A 236 -13.24 -20.46 5.78
N GLU A 237 -12.38 -21.39 5.44
CA GLU A 237 -11.50 -21.36 4.25
C GLU A 237 -12.31 -21.64 2.98
N MET A 238 -11.93 -21.02 1.87
CA MET A 238 -12.67 -21.12 0.61
C MET A 238 -11.75 -21.16 -0.61
N GLN A 239 -12.08 -21.98 -1.61
CA GLN A 239 -11.41 -21.97 -2.91
C GLN A 239 -11.82 -20.73 -3.70
N PHE A 240 -10.92 -20.25 -4.56
CA PHE A 240 -11.15 -19.02 -5.32
C PHE A 240 -12.36 -19.10 -6.26
N ASP A 241 -12.56 -20.24 -6.93
CA ASP A 241 -13.72 -20.47 -7.80
C ASP A 241 -15.05 -20.39 -7.05
N CYS A 242 -15.09 -20.92 -5.81
CA CYS A 242 -16.25 -20.79 -4.94
C CYS A 242 -16.51 -19.34 -4.51
N CYS A 243 -15.46 -18.52 -4.41
CA CYS A 243 -15.62 -17.11 -4.06
C CYS A 243 -16.30 -16.29 -5.15
N VAL A 244 -16.07 -16.59 -6.44
CA VAL A 244 -16.42 -15.71 -7.55
C VAL A 244 -17.48 -16.28 -8.51
N ALA A 245 -17.72 -17.60 -8.50
CA ALA A 245 -18.66 -18.26 -9.42
C ALA A 245 -19.91 -18.72 -8.65
N PRO A 246 -21.09 -18.09 -8.88
CA PRO A 246 -22.31 -18.44 -8.15
C PRO A 246 -22.74 -19.91 -8.28
N GLU A 247 -22.52 -20.52 -9.43
CA GLU A 247 -22.83 -21.94 -9.67
C GLU A 247 -21.92 -22.86 -8.88
N VAL A 248 -20.66 -22.49 -8.67
CA VAL A 248 -19.71 -23.24 -7.84
C VAL A 248 -20.05 -23.04 -6.35
N ALA A 249 -20.39 -21.82 -5.98
CA ALA A 249 -20.81 -21.49 -4.61
C ALA A 249 -22.07 -22.28 -4.20
N ALA A 250 -23.08 -22.35 -5.06
CA ALA A 250 -24.30 -23.13 -4.80
C ALA A 250 -24.01 -24.62 -4.55
N LEU A 251 -22.94 -25.17 -5.15
CA LEU A 251 -22.56 -26.57 -4.98
C LEU A 251 -21.66 -26.78 -3.74
N LYS A 252 -20.67 -25.91 -3.52
CA LYS A 252 -19.61 -26.11 -2.52
C LYS A 252 -19.90 -25.44 -1.17
N ALA A 253 -20.70 -24.36 -1.18
CA ALA A 253 -21.01 -23.57 0.01
C ALA A 253 -22.47 -23.05 -0.02
N PRO A 254 -23.48 -23.96 -0.10
CA PRO A 254 -24.89 -23.56 -0.29
C PRO A 254 -25.46 -22.74 0.86
N GLU A 255 -24.88 -22.83 2.07
CA GLU A 255 -25.30 -22.07 3.25
C GLU A 255 -24.58 -20.69 3.37
N SER A 256 -23.64 -20.37 2.47
CA SER A 256 -22.90 -19.12 2.50
C SER A 256 -23.77 -17.96 2.02
N GLU A 257 -23.69 -16.82 2.72
CA GLU A 257 -24.38 -15.60 2.31
C GLU A 257 -23.60 -14.79 1.26
N ILE A 258 -22.29 -15.04 1.09
CA ILE A 258 -21.41 -14.24 0.25
C ILE A 258 -20.64 -15.01 -0.83
N ALA A 259 -20.58 -16.36 -0.73
CA ALA A 259 -19.92 -17.17 -1.75
C ALA A 259 -20.52 -16.90 -3.14
N GLY A 260 -19.69 -16.91 -4.16
CA GLY A 260 -20.06 -16.52 -5.54
C GLY A 260 -20.14 -15.01 -5.77
N ASN A 261 -20.01 -14.16 -4.72
CA ASN A 261 -20.09 -12.71 -4.79
C ASN A 261 -19.06 -12.02 -3.88
N ILE A 262 -17.94 -12.67 -3.60
CA ILE A 262 -16.83 -12.11 -2.83
C ILE A 262 -16.06 -11.12 -3.69
N ASN A 263 -15.70 -9.98 -3.10
CA ASN A 263 -14.93 -8.92 -3.75
C ASN A 263 -13.57 -8.66 -3.09
N THR A 264 -13.28 -9.35 -1.97
CA THR A 264 -12.06 -9.15 -1.21
C THR A 264 -11.47 -10.50 -0.83
N PHE A 265 -10.24 -10.75 -1.23
CA PHE A 265 -9.58 -12.05 -1.11
C PHE A 265 -8.35 -11.95 -0.22
N ILE A 266 -8.28 -12.77 0.83
CA ILE A 266 -7.13 -12.86 1.72
C ILE A 266 -6.36 -14.14 1.44
N PHE A 267 -5.11 -13.99 1.05
CA PHE A 267 -4.25 -15.11 0.67
C PHE A 267 -3.56 -15.75 1.88
N PRO A 268 -3.32 -17.08 1.86
CA PRO A 268 -2.70 -17.79 2.97
C PRO A 268 -1.21 -17.48 3.16
N ASN A 269 -0.54 -16.99 2.13
CA ASN A 269 0.88 -16.62 2.10
C ASN A 269 1.20 -15.74 0.90
N ILE A 270 2.42 -15.18 0.88
CA ILE A 270 2.85 -14.25 -0.16
C ILE A 270 2.95 -14.88 -1.55
N ASP A 271 3.34 -16.16 -1.65
CA ASP A 271 3.47 -16.82 -2.95
C ASP A 271 2.11 -16.90 -3.65
N ALA A 272 1.08 -17.35 -2.93
CA ALA A 272 -0.27 -17.40 -3.47
C ALA A 272 -0.79 -16.02 -3.87
N GLY A 273 -0.60 -15.00 -3.01
CA GLY A 273 -1.04 -13.63 -3.27
C GLY A 273 -0.29 -12.97 -4.42
N ASN A 274 1.05 -13.04 -4.40
CA ASN A 274 1.89 -12.41 -5.40
C ASN A 274 1.73 -13.02 -6.80
N ILE A 275 1.63 -14.35 -6.88
CA ILE A 275 1.37 -15.06 -8.13
C ILE A 275 -0.06 -14.76 -8.60
N GLY A 276 -1.04 -14.85 -7.70
CA GLY A 276 -2.46 -14.69 -8.01
C GLY A 276 -2.79 -13.34 -8.63
N TYR A 277 -2.39 -12.22 -7.98
CA TYR A 277 -2.69 -10.91 -8.55
C TYR A 277 -1.99 -10.66 -9.89
N LYS A 278 -0.76 -11.17 -10.07
CA LYS A 278 -0.04 -11.03 -11.34
C LYS A 278 -0.68 -11.82 -12.48
N ILE A 279 -1.19 -13.02 -12.20
CA ILE A 279 -1.95 -13.81 -13.18
C ILE A 279 -3.21 -13.04 -13.57
N ALA A 280 -3.98 -12.54 -12.61
CA ALA A 280 -5.17 -11.75 -12.86
C ALA A 280 -4.84 -10.50 -13.73
N ALA A 281 -3.78 -9.77 -13.38
CA ALA A 281 -3.36 -8.59 -14.11
C ALA A 281 -2.89 -8.93 -15.53
N ARG A 282 -1.96 -9.89 -15.70
CA ARG A 282 -1.31 -10.12 -17.00
C ARG A 282 -2.13 -10.97 -17.96
N LEU A 283 -2.85 -11.96 -17.46
CA LEU A 283 -3.68 -12.86 -18.27
C LEU A 283 -5.16 -12.52 -18.20
N GLY A 284 -5.65 -12.06 -17.05
CA GLY A 284 -7.05 -11.70 -16.87
C GLY A 284 -7.43 -10.31 -17.37
N GLY A 285 -6.46 -9.47 -17.73
CA GLY A 285 -6.70 -8.10 -18.22
C GLY A 285 -7.21 -7.15 -17.12
N TRP A 286 -6.89 -7.43 -15.86
CA TRP A 286 -7.15 -6.52 -14.76
C TRP A 286 -6.02 -5.51 -14.60
N GLU A 287 -6.36 -4.27 -14.35
CA GLU A 287 -5.41 -3.27 -13.87
C GLU A 287 -5.18 -3.48 -12.36
N ALA A 288 -3.93 -3.68 -11.96
CA ALA A 288 -3.56 -3.86 -10.55
C ALA A 288 -2.98 -2.56 -9.99
N ILE A 289 -3.70 -1.93 -9.05
CA ILE A 289 -3.29 -0.69 -8.38
C ILE A 289 -2.77 -1.06 -6.98
N GLY A 290 -1.48 -0.85 -6.74
CA GLY A 290 -0.82 -1.23 -5.49
C GLY A 290 0.69 -1.44 -5.67
N PRO A 291 1.39 -1.93 -4.60
CA PRO A 291 0.82 -2.28 -3.31
C PRO A 291 0.39 -1.07 -2.47
N ILE A 292 -0.81 -1.12 -1.92
CA ILE A 292 -1.30 -0.16 -0.93
C ILE A 292 -0.92 -0.70 0.45
N LEU A 293 -0.04 0.00 1.16
CA LEU A 293 0.38 -0.40 2.49
C LEU A 293 -0.72 -0.08 3.52
N GLN A 294 -0.90 -1.00 4.44
CA GLN A 294 -1.95 -0.99 5.45
C GLN A 294 -1.36 -1.09 6.86
N GLY A 295 -2.05 -0.55 7.85
CA GLY A 295 -1.64 -0.65 9.24
C GLY A 295 -0.58 0.37 9.70
N LEU A 296 -0.12 1.28 8.85
CA LEU A 296 0.81 2.37 9.21
C LEU A 296 0.05 3.58 9.78
N ASN A 297 0.72 4.33 10.66
CA ASN A 297 0.18 5.55 11.28
C ASN A 297 0.30 6.80 10.36
N ALA A 298 0.61 6.63 9.10
CA ALA A 298 0.59 7.68 8.05
C ALA A 298 0.58 7.03 6.66
N PRO A 299 0.10 7.75 5.64
CA PRO A 299 0.10 7.27 4.25
C PRO A 299 1.53 7.12 3.71
N ILE A 300 2.00 5.90 3.62
CA ILE A 300 3.28 5.56 2.97
C ILE A 300 3.03 4.36 2.08
N ASN A 301 3.35 4.47 0.80
CA ASN A 301 3.18 3.40 -0.16
C ASN A 301 4.45 3.12 -0.94
N ASP A 302 4.50 1.91 -1.48
CA ASP A 302 5.60 1.41 -2.29
C ASP A 302 5.17 1.29 -3.76
N LEU A 303 6.15 1.40 -4.66
CA LEU A 303 5.97 1.23 -6.10
C LEU A 303 6.67 -0.04 -6.57
N SER A 304 6.13 -0.67 -7.60
CA SER A 304 6.88 -1.67 -8.34
C SER A 304 7.97 -0.99 -9.18
N ARG A 305 9.16 -1.58 -9.26
CA ARG A 305 10.21 -1.12 -10.19
C ARG A 305 9.80 -1.11 -11.65
N GLY A 306 8.92 -2.00 -12.01
CA GLY A 306 8.35 -2.07 -13.34
C GLY A 306 7.18 -1.12 -13.57
N CYS A 307 6.93 -0.17 -12.65
CA CYS A 307 5.85 0.80 -12.80
C CYS A 307 6.14 1.76 -13.96
N ASN A 308 5.09 2.27 -14.55
CA ASN A 308 5.11 3.38 -15.51
C ASN A 308 4.62 4.67 -14.84
N ALA A 309 4.69 5.80 -15.55
CA ALA A 309 4.29 7.10 -15.01
C ALA A 309 2.80 7.17 -14.62
N ASP A 310 1.93 6.45 -15.33
CA ASP A 310 0.48 6.40 -15.02
C ASP A 310 0.23 5.62 -13.71
N GLU A 311 0.96 4.54 -13.46
CA GLU A 311 0.93 3.81 -12.19
C GLU A 311 1.43 4.68 -11.03
N VAL A 312 2.51 5.44 -11.21
CA VAL A 312 2.99 6.44 -10.22
C VAL A 312 1.92 7.49 -9.95
N TYR A 313 1.29 8.03 -11.00
CA TYR A 313 0.20 9.00 -10.88
C TYR A 313 -0.98 8.43 -10.08
N LYS A 314 -1.45 7.24 -10.40
CA LYS A 314 -2.57 6.59 -9.71
C LYS A 314 -2.25 6.29 -8.24
N MET A 315 -1.06 5.73 -7.97
CA MET A 315 -0.64 5.45 -6.60
C MET A 315 -0.46 6.71 -5.76
N SER A 316 -0.07 7.84 -6.38
CA SER A 316 -0.01 9.13 -5.70
C SER A 316 -1.39 9.60 -5.23
N ILE A 317 -2.41 9.42 -6.06
CA ILE A 317 -3.81 9.75 -5.71
C ILE A 317 -4.30 8.86 -4.57
N VAL A 318 -4.03 7.55 -4.64
CA VAL A 318 -4.37 6.60 -3.55
C VAL A 318 -3.68 7.01 -2.26
N THR A 319 -2.37 7.29 -2.29
CA THR A 319 -1.60 7.71 -1.11
C THR A 319 -2.15 9.00 -0.51
N ALA A 320 -2.47 9.99 -1.35
CA ALA A 320 -3.07 11.24 -0.89
C ALA A 320 -4.48 11.05 -0.30
N ALA A 321 -5.26 10.14 -0.88
CA ALA A 321 -6.61 9.84 -0.40
C ALA A 321 -6.59 9.18 0.99
N GLN A 322 -5.60 8.33 1.29
CA GLN A 322 -5.44 7.70 2.60
C GLN A 322 -5.36 8.71 3.77
N LYS A 323 -4.88 9.93 3.53
CA LYS A 323 -4.88 11.00 4.56
C LYS A 323 -6.27 11.37 5.07
N PHE A 324 -7.30 11.23 4.23
CA PHE A 324 -8.69 11.57 4.55
C PHE A 324 -9.55 10.35 4.88
N MET A 325 -8.96 9.20 4.74
CA MET A 325 -9.52 7.94 5.16
C MET A 325 -9.04 7.76 6.61
N ASN A 326 -9.90 7.87 7.61
CA ASN A 326 -9.52 7.73 9.02
C ASN A 326 -8.69 6.45 9.19
N ILE A 327 -7.37 6.62 9.35
CA ILE A 327 -6.43 5.54 9.63
C ILE A 327 -6.60 5.10 11.08
#